data_ed08d3648385bacc4583209e05e1e8a0
#
_entry.id   ed08d3648385bacc4583209e05e1e8a0
#
_cell.length_a   1.000
_cell.length_b   1.000
_cell.length_c   1.000
_cell.angle_alpha   90.00
_cell.angle_beta   90.00
_cell.angle_gamma   90.00
#
_symmetry.space_group_name_H-M   'P 1'
#
loop_
_entity.id
_entity.type
_entity.pdbx_description
1 polymer ?
#
loop_
_entity_poly.entity_id
_entity_poly.type
_entity_poly.pdbx_seq_one_letter_code
_entity_poly.pdbx_strand_id
1 'polypeptide(L)'
;ISKYTARLSHHNVIIRFAAAGIITGGLALLVPEILGIGYDTLSLALDGQLALIALLVIAAAKVVATAITVGAGLPVGVIGPSLLIGACIGGAVGLLGQLLLPEFASDPTMYILIGMGAAMAAVMNAPLAAMLAVIELTHSMSIAMPAMLAIVAATLTSTGIFRQRSLHQTILRQLQRVLPSDPLNQLLHSTHVGAIMDSRVVRVPAALTAQDREPLLEFNPTWCLVGRDGQDIYLVQGQDLLAWLDKQDPDADVDITEADIRRWTLTDVPLQASLRQAMDNIGKQTVEAVCVYERSRSSTQPILHGVITRESIEKFTLSRL
;
A
#
# COMPACT_ATOMS: atom_id res chain seq x y z
N ILE A 1 11.18 -18.25 0.37
CA ILE A 1 9.79 -18.72 0.67
C ILE A 1 8.80 -17.95 -0.22
N SER A 2 8.86 -16.62 -0.34
CA SER A 2 7.89 -15.83 -1.12
C SER A 2 7.80 -16.18 -2.62
N LYS A 3 8.91 -16.58 -3.25
CA LYS A 3 8.93 -17.03 -4.66
C LYS A 3 8.28 -18.40 -4.87
N TYR A 4 8.30 -19.26 -3.85
CA TYR A 4 7.67 -20.59 -3.90
C TYR A 4 6.17 -20.52 -3.64
N THR A 5 5.72 -19.61 -2.76
CA THR A 5 4.28 -19.43 -2.49
C THR A 5 3.53 -18.80 -3.64
N ALA A 6 4.15 -17.93 -4.44
CA ALA A 6 3.56 -17.40 -5.67
C ALA A 6 3.28 -18.51 -6.72
N ARG A 7 4.08 -19.59 -6.76
CA ARG A 7 3.81 -20.77 -7.62
C ARG A 7 2.66 -21.65 -7.07
N LEU A 8 2.42 -21.61 -5.76
CA LEU A 8 1.34 -22.35 -5.12
C LEU A 8 -0.02 -21.62 -5.17
N SER A 9 -0.06 -20.38 -5.65
CA SER A 9 -1.30 -19.59 -5.73
C SER A 9 -2.37 -20.20 -6.67
N HIS A 10 -1.99 -21.09 -7.58
CA HIS A 10 -2.90 -21.83 -8.45
C HIS A 10 -3.54 -23.07 -7.81
N HIS A 11 -3.11 -23.49 -6.62
CA HIS A 11 -3.72 -24.65 -5.94
C HIS A 11 -4.87 -24.22 -5.04
N ASN A 12 -5.84 -25.10 -4.86
CA ASN A 12 -6.97 -24.90 -3.95
C ASN A 12 -6.49 -24.48 -2.56
N VAL A 13 -7.08 -23.39 -2.03
CA VAL A 13 -6.75 -22.84 -0.71
C VAL A 13 -6.78 -23.91 0.39
N ILE A 14 -7.73 -24.85 0.30
CA ILE A 14 -7.89 -25.98 1.25
C ILE A 14 -6.65 -26.87 1.26
N ILE A 15 -6.08 -27.20 0.09
CA ILE A 15 -4.90 -28.08 0.00
C ILE A 15 -3.67 -27.38 0.62
N ARG A 16 -3.52 -26.08 0.38
CA ARG A 16 -2.43 -25.28 0.97
C ARG A 16 -2.52 -25.23 2.48
N PHE A 17 -3.70 -25.03 3.03
CA PHE A 17 -3.93 -24.97 4.46
C PHE A 17 -3.76 -26.34 5.11
N ALA A 18 -4.26 -27.41 4.48
CA ALA A 18 -4.07 -28.78 4.95
C ALA A 18 -2.57 -29.16 4.97
N ALA A 19 -1.83 -28.85 3.90
CA ALA A 19 -0.40 -29.12 3.84
C ALA A 19 0.39 -28.36 4.93
N ALA A 20 0.09 -27.07 5.14
CA ALA A 20 0.70 -26.29 6.19
C ALA A 20 0.38 -26.86 7.58
N GLY A 21 -0.87 -27.29 7.83
CA GLY A 21 -1.30 -27.91 9.05
C GLY A 21 -0.59 -29.26 9.33
N ILE A 22 -0.47 -30.11 8.32
CA ILE A 22 0.21 -31.41 8.41
C ILE A 22 1.70 -31.22 8.74
N ILE A 23 2.38 -30.28 8.06
CA ILE A 23 3.80 -30.01 8.30
C ILE A 23 4.01 -29.42 9.70
N THR A 24 3.20 -28.44 10.09
CA THR A 24 3.27 -27.82 11.40
C THR A 24 2.93 -28.82 12.51
N GLY A 25 1.91 -29.67 12.30
CA GLY A 25 1.55 -30.75 13.21
C GLY A 25 2.66 -31.79 13.35
N GLY A 26 3.28 -32.18 12.23
CA GLY A 26 4.44 -33.10 12.25
C GLY A 26 5.65 -32.52 13.01
N LEU A 27 5.93 -31.22 12.84
CA LEU A 27 6.95 -30.52 13.63
C LEU A 27 6.59 -30.48 15.13
N ALA A 28 5.31 -30.28 15.44
CA ALA A 28 4.82 -30.23 16.82
C ALA A 28 4.89 -31.59 17.55
N LEU A 29 4.87 -32.70 16.83
CA LEU A 29 5.11 -34.03 17.42
C LEU A 29 6.56 -34.19 17.90
N LEU A 30 7.51 -33.48 17.26
CA LEU A 30 8.94 -33.51 17.64
C LEU A 30 9.27 -32.40 18.65
N VAL A 31 8.64 -31.25 18.54
CA VAL A 31 8.87 -30.06 19.37
C VAL A 31 7.50 -29.46 19.74
N PRO A 32 6.81 -30.00 20.75
CA PRO A 32 5.46 -29.53 21.13
C PRO A 32 5.42 -28.06 21.57
N GLU A 33 6.54 -27.48 22.00
CA GLU A 33 6.70 -26.09 22.43
C GLU A 33 6.42 -25.07 21.31
N ILE A 34 6.38 -25.49 20.05
CA ILE A 34 6.02 -24.61 18.93
C ILE A 34 4.53 -24.35 18.81
N LEU A 35 3.70 -25.11 19.50
CA LEU A 35 2.24 -24.92 19.46
C LEU A 35 1.81 -23.61 20.14
N GLY A 36 0.67 -23.10 19.72
CA GLY A 36 0.07 -21.90 20.29
C GLY A 36 0.92 -20.64 20.14
N ILE A 37 0.69 -19.67 21.03
CA ILE A 37 1.41 -18.38 21.07
C ILE A 37 2.82 -18.56 21.64
N GLY A 38 3.03 -19.56 22.53
CA GLY A 38 4.30 -19.89 23.13
C GLY A 38 4.54 -19.25 24.51
N TYR A 39 3.48 -18.81 25.19
CA TYR A 39 3.64 -18.23 26.53
C TYR A 39 4.12 -19.24 27.57
N ASP A 40 3.67 -20.49 27.51
CA ASP A 40 4.12 -21.55 28.40
C ASP A 40 5.63 -21.81 28.22
N THR A 41 6.07 -21.90 26.98
CA THR A 41 7.52 -22.07 26.66
C THR A 41 8.33 -20.84 27.07
N LEU A 42 7.75 -19.64 26.93
CA LEU A 42 8.39 -18.41 27.39
C LEU A 42 8.58 -18.41 28.92
N SER A 43 7.55 -18.84 29.66
CA SER A 43 7.65 -18.98 31.14
C SER A 43 8.75 -19.94 31.54
N LEU A 44 8.82 -21.14 30.91
CA LEU A 44 9.87 -22.11 31.13
C LEU A 44 11.27 -21.55 30.81
N ALA A 45 11.38 -20.72 29.77
CA ALA A 45 12.64 -20.08 29.43
C ALA A 45 13.05 -19.03 30.48
N LEU A 46 12.11 -18.21 30.97
CA LEU A 46 12.33 -17.20 32.00
C LEU A 46 12.71 -17.84 33.35
N ASP A 47 12.11 -19.00 33.65
CA ASP A 47 12.45 -19.79 34.88
C ASP A 47 13.77 -20.53 34.74
N GLY A 48 14.49 -20.41 33.63
CA GLY A 48 15.79 -21.07 33.43
C GLY A 48 15.72 -22.58 33.25
N GLN A 49 14.54 -23.13 32.97
CA GLN A 49 14.33 -24.58 32.85
C GLN A 49 14.74 -25.15 31.50
N LEU A 50 15.02 -24.30 30.50
CA LEU A 50 15.38 -24.72 29.16
C LEU A 50 16.91 -24.68 28.94
N ALA A 51 17.46 -25.81 28.52
CA ALA A 51 18.85 -25.89 28.11
C ALA A 51 19.13 -25.17 26.79
N LEU A 52 20.38 -24.76 26.56
CA LEU A 52 20.82 -24.05 25.34
C LEU A 52 20.34 -24.72 24.05
N ILE A 53 20.52 -26.05 23.95
CA ILE A 53 20.10 -26.79 22.73
C ILE A 53 18.59 -26.76 22.54
N ALA A 54 17.81 -26.89 23.61
CA ALA A 54 16.36 -26.81 23.57
C ALA A 54 15.90 -25.43 23.04
N LEU A 55 16.46 -24.32 23.54
CA LEU A 55 16.18 -22.97 23.08
C LEU A 55 16.45 -22.81 21.57
N LEU A 56 17.57 -23.30 21.08
CA LEU A 56 17.92 -23.21 19.65
C LEU A 56 17.01 -24.07 18.78
N VAL A 57 16.65 -25.29 19.23
CA VAL A 57 15.72 -26.18 18.49
C VAL A 57 14.33 -25.58 18.44
N ILE A 58 13.81 -25.06 19.55
CA ILE A 58 12.49 -24.40 19.60
C ILE A 58 12.48 -23.17 18.68
N ALA A 59 13.51 -22.32 18.72
CA ALA A 59 13.61 -21.16 17.85
C ALA A 59 13.58 -21.56 16.36
N ALA A 60 14.41 -22.54 15.98
CA ALA A 60 14.48 -23.01 14.60
C ALA A 60 13.16 -23.63 14.13
N ALA A 61 12.55 -24.51 14.94
CA ALA A 61 11.27 -25.13 14.64
C ALA A 61 10.14 -24.11 14.53
N LYS A 62 10.10 -23.09 15.41
CA LYS A 62 9.11 -22.01 15.38
C LYS A 62 9.28 -21.13 14.15
N VAL A 63 10.50 -20.81 13.73
CA VAL A 63 10.77 -20.08 12.48
C VAL A 63 10.23 -20.85 11.28
N VAL A 64 10.50 -22.15 11.19
CA VAL A 64 10.02 -23.00 10.09
C VAL A 64 8.49 -23.08 10.07
N ALA A 65 7.86 -23.36 11.23
CA ALA A 65 6.41 -23.44 11.36
C ALA A 65 5.72 -22.11 10.97
N THR A 66 6.23 -20.98 11.46
CA THR A 66 5.70 -19.65 11.14
C THR A 66 5.90 -19.29 9.66
N ALA A 67 7.05 -19.62 9.10
CA ALA A 67 7.33 -19.36 7.69
C ALA A 67 6.42 -20.17 6.76
N ILE A 68 6.08 -21.40 7.12
CA ILE A 68 5.15 -22.26 6.36
C ILE A 68 3.73 -21.75 6.47
N THR A 69 3.24 -21.42 7.65
CA THR A 69 1.87 -20.96 7.88
C THR A 69 1.61 -19.60 7.21
N VAL A 70 2.53 -18.62 7.39
CA VAL A 70 2.46 -17.31 6.72
C VAL A 70 2.60 -17.48 5.20
N GLY A 71 3.53 -18.32 4.76
CA GLY A 71 3.75 -18.61 3.35
C GLY A 71 2.56 -19.30 2.69
N ALA A 72 1.81 -20.14 3.38
CA ALA A 72 0.57 -20.74 2.89
C ALA A 72 -0.58 -19.72 2.80
N GLY A 73 -0.44 -18.54 3.37
CA GLY A 73 -1.48 -17.49 3.37
C GLY A 73 -2.51 -17.66 4.47
N LEU A 74 -2.21 -18.42 5.55
CA LEU A 74 -3.09 -18.48 6.70
C LEU A 74 -3.12 -17.11 7.41
N PRO A 75 -4.29 -16.68 7.91
CA PRO A 75 -4.43 -15.45 8.68
C PRO A 75 -3.93 -15.67 10.13
N VAL A 76 -2.62 -15.82 10.28
CA VAL A 76 -1.98 -16.06 11.58
C VAL A 76 -1.30 -14.81 12.12
N GLY A 77 -1.36 -14.61 13.43
CA GLY A 77 -0.60 -13.56 14.12
C GLY A 77 0.89 -13.88 14.14
N VAL A 78 1.72 -12.89 13.85
CA VAL A 78 3.19 -13.06 13.80
C VAL A 78 3.90 -12.49 15.02
N ILE A 79 3.20 -11.74 15.87
CA ILE A 79 3.77 -11.12 17.07
C ILE A 79 4.21 -12.20 18.06
N GLY A 80 3.32 -13.11 18.45
CA GLY A 80 3.65 -14.20 19.38
C GLY A 80 4.85 -15.04 18.94
N PRO A 81 4.84 -15.58 17.71
CA PRO A 81 6.01 -16.28 17.17
C PRO A 81 7.29 -15.47 17.20
N SER A 82 7.26 -14.17 16.87
CA SER A 82 8.47 -13.33 16.89
C SER A 82 9.01 -13.11 18.30
N LEU A 83 8.13 -12.95 19.30
CA LEU A 83 8.51 -12.84 20.70
C LEU A 83 9.19 -14.13 21.19
N LEU A 84 8.59 -15.30 20.92
CA LEU A 84 9.16 -16.58 21.33
C LEU A 84 10.50 -16.85 20.67
N ILE A 85 10.63 -16.62 19.36
CA ILE A 85 11.90 -16.78 18.65
C ILE A 85 12.97 -15.87 19.27
N GLY A 86 12.62 -14.60 19.53
CA GLY A 86 13.49 -13.63 20.14
C GLY A 86 13.92 -14.03 21.56
N ALA A 87 12.97 -14.51 22.36
CA ALA A 87 13.22 -15.03 23.70
C ALA A 87 14.22 -16.21 23.70
N CYS A 88 13.97 -17.18 22.83
CA CYS A 88 14.83 -18.36 22.71
C CYS A 88 16.25 -18.00 22.25
N ILE A 89 16.38 -17.11 21.27
CA ILE A 89 17.70 -16.65 20.78
C ILE A 89 18.39 -15.82 21.87
N GLY A 90 17.68 -14.91 22.53
CA GLY A 90 18.21 -14.12 23.64
C GLY A 90 18.66 -14.97 24.77
N GLY A 91 17.87 -15.96 25.22
CA GLY A 91 18.23 -16.93 26.24
C GLY A 91 19.46 -17.76 25.87
N ALA A 92 19.54 -18.20 24.62
CA ALA A 92 20.73 -18.92 24.13
C ALA A 92 21.99 -18.04 24.18
N VAL A 93 21.90 -16.78 23.81
CA VAL A 93 23.00 -15.81 23.92
C VAL A 93 23.38 -15.57 25.38
N GLY A 94 22.39 -15.44 26.28
CA GLY A 94 22.62 -15.28 27.71
C GLY A 94 23.37 -16.48 28.33
N LEU A 95 22.91 -17.71 28.02
CA LEU A 95 23.59 -18.95 28.50
C LEU A 95 24.98 -19.09 27.91
N LEU A 96 25.20 -18.78 26.64
CA LEU A 96 26.50 -18.74 26.01
C LEU A 96 27.42 -17.69 26.67
N GLY A 97 26.87 -16.51 26.99
CA GLY A 97 27.58 -15.46 27.69
C GLY A 97 28.07 -15.93 29.07
N GLN A 98 27.21 -16.59 29.84
CA GLN A 98 27.59 -17.17 31.16
C GLN A 98 28.65 -18.27 31.04
N LEU A 99 28.62 -19.06 29.96
CA LEU A 99 29.60 -20.12 29.75
C LEU A 99 30.96 -19.56 29.32
N LEU A 100 30.99 -18.55 28.45
CA LEU A 100 32.23 -18.02 27.86
C LEU A 100 32.85 -16.88 28.68
N LEU A 101 32.03 -16.03 29.30
CA LEU A 101 32.43 -14.82 30.00
C LEU A 101 31.63 -14.63 31.30
N PRO A 102 31.79 -15.53 32.30
CA PRO A 102 30.94 -15.53 33.49
C PRO A 102 31.03 -14.23 34.31
N GLU A 103 32.19 -13.56 34.30
CA GLU A 103 32.39 -12.31 35.04
C GLU A 103 31.65 -11.10 34.44
N PHE A 104 31.30 -11.15 33.15
CA PHE A 104 30.65 -10.04 32.41
C PHE A 104 29.20 -10.34 32.03
N ALA A 105 28.76 -11.59 32.09
CA ALA A 105 27.44 -11.98 31.70
C ALA A 105 26.41 -11.64 32.79
N SER A 106 25.35 -10.95 32.37
CA SER A 106 24.15 -10.71 33.18
C SER A 106 23.29 -11.98 33.27
N ASP A 107 22.21 -11.91 34.04
CA ASP A 107 21.22 -12.97 34.14
C ASP A 107 20.65 -13.31 32.75
N PRO A 108 20.57 -14.60 32.36
CA PRO A 108 19.95 -15.02 31.08
C PRO A 108 18.55 -14.49 30.86
N THR A 109 17.78 -14.28 31.93
CA THR A 109 16.43 -13.70 31.87
C THR A 109 16.44 -12.32 31.22
N MET A 110 17.47 -11.49 31.49
CA MET A 110 17.61 -10.19 30.81
C MET A 110 17.77 -10.36 29.31
N TYR A 111 18.59 -11.30 28.86
CA TYR A 111 18.80 -11.53 27.41
C TYR A 111 17.55 -12.07 26.74
N ILE A 112 16.74 -12.89 27.43
CA ILE A 112 15.44 -13.37 26.96
C ILE A 112 14.52 -12.18 26.66
N LEU A 113 14.34 -11.28 27.62
CA LEU A 113 13.46 -10.12 27.53
C LEU A 113 13.92 -9.13 26.45
N ILE A 114 15.22 -8.86 26.38
CA ILE A 114 15.83 -8.01 25.36
C ILE A 114 15.63 -8.63 23.96
N GLY A 115 15.86 -9.94 23.83
CA GLY A 115 15.72 -10.69 22.59
C GLY A 115 14.29 -10.66 22.07
N MET A 116 13.28 -10.76 22.96
CA MET A 116 11.87 -10.62 22.60
C MET A 116 11.59 -9.28 21.90
N GLY A 117 12.04 -8.18 22.52
CA GLY A 117 11.85 -6.84 21.97
C GLY A 117 12.60 -6.63 20.64
N ALA A 118 13.84 -7.09 20.58
CA ALA A 118 14.68 -6.99 19.38
C ALA A 118 14.07 -7.74 18.19
N ALA A 119 13.58 -8.96 18.39
CA ALA A 119 12.96 -9.76 17.34
C ALA A 119 11.61 -9.14 16.88
N MET A 120 10.79 -8.69 17.81
CA MET A 120 9.53 -7.99 17.49
C MET A 120 9.81 -6.73 16.67
N ALA A 121 10.78 -5.91 17.10
CA ALA A 121 11.15 -4.68 16.38
C ALA A 121 11.64 -4.97 14.95
N ALA A 122 12.49 -5.98 14.78
CA ALA A 122 13.02 -6.36 13.46
C ALA A 122 11.94 -6.87 12.50
N VAL A 123 10.98 -7.68 13.00
CA VAL A 123 9.93 -8.30 12.19
C VAL A 123 8.85 -7.28 11.81
N MET A 124 8.42 -6.45 12.78
CA MET A 124 7.33 -5.50 12.61
C MET A 124 7.80 -4.15 12.05
N ASN A 125 9.09 -3.86 12.14
CA ASN A 125 9.67 -2.53 11.89
C ASN A 125 9.00 -1.44 12.73
N ALA A 126 8.78 -1.74 14.02
CA ALA A 126 8.08 -0.90 14.99
C ALA A 126 8.86 -0.81 16.31
N PRO A 127 10.00 -0.10 16.35
CA PRO A 127 10.90 -0.09 17.52
C PRO A 127 10.24 0.48 18.78
N LEU A 128 9.44 1.53 18.66
CA LEU A 128 8.75 2.13 19.81
C LEU A 128 7.70 1.17 20.41
N ALA A 129 6.94 0.47 19.59
CA ALA A 129 5.97 -0.52 20.06
C ALA A 129 6.66 -1.70 20.73
N ALA A 130 7.78 -2.16 20.21
CA ALA A 130 8.56 -3.23 20.79
C ALA A 130 9.17 -2.82 22.16
N MET A 131 9.67 -1.60 22.27
CA MET A 131 10.20 -1.05 23.52
C MET A 131 9.10 -0.95 24.58
N LEU A 132 7.93 -0.44 24.23
CA LEU A 132 6.80 -0.33 25.13
C LEU A 132 6.32 -1.72 25.61
N ALA A 133 6.26 -2.70 24.71
CA ALA A 133 5.89 -4.07 25.04
C ALA A 133 6.89 -4.70 26.02
N VAL A 134 8.20 -4.50 25.84
CA VAL A 134 9.21 -5.00 26.79
C VAL A 134 9.03 -4.37 28.17
N ILE A 135 8.86 -3.05 28.25
CA ILE A 135 8.67 -2.33 29.52
C ILE A 135 7.39 -2.82 30.23
N GLU A 136 6.32 -2.98 29.49
CA GLU A 136 5.02 -3.43 30.02
C GLU A 136 5.09 -4.87 30.51
N LEU A 137 5.75 -5.78 29.78
CA LEU A 137 5.91 -7.18 30.18
C LEU A 137 6.84 -7.35 31.39
N THR A 138 7.85 -6.49 31.53
CA THR A 138 8.85 -6.61 32.60
C THR A 138 8.54 -5.80 33.85
N HIS A 139 7.67 -4.78 33.70
CA HIS A 139 7.38 -3.77 34.74
C HIS A 139 8.68 -3.16 35.34
N SER A 140 9.79 -3.17 34.59
CA SER A 140 11.10 -2.73 35.06
C SER A 140 11.73 -1.70 34.11
N MET A 141 11.96 -0.51 34.62
CA MET A 141 12.66 0.54 33.88
C MET A 141 14.16 0.28 33.72
N SER A 142 14.76 -0.60 34.54
CA SER A 142 16.20 -0.93 34.45
C SER A 142 16.54 -1.66 33.14
N ILE A 143 15.60 -2.40 32.58
CA ILE A 143 15.75 -3.12 31.30
C ILE A 143 15.59 -2.20 30.09
N ALA A 144 14.97 -1.04 30.26
CA ALA A 144 14.65 -0.14 29.16
C ALA A 144 15.88 0.30 28.33
N MET A 145 16.98 0.67 29.00
CA MET A 145 18.20 1.11 28.32
C MET A 145 18.85 0.00 27.47
N PRO A 146 19.17 -1.19 28.00
CA PRO A 146 19.73 -2.27 27.20
C PRO A 146 18.75 -2.78 26.12
N ALA A 147 17.44 -2.82 26.42
CA ALA A 147 16.43 -3.19 25.42
C ALA A 147 16.37 -2.19 24.27
N MET A 148 16.44 -0.88 24.54
CA MET A 148 16.45 0.15 23.51
C MET A 148 17.64 -0.02 22.57
N LEU A 149 18.84 -0.25 23.10
CA LEU A 149 20.03 -0.47 22.27
C LEU A 149 19.87 -1.70 21.36
N ALA A 150 19.38 -2.82 21.90
CA ALA A 150 19.16 -4.04 21.14
C ALA A 150 18.06 -3.87 20.08
N ILE A 151 16.96 -3.19 20.41
CA ILE A 151 15.86 -2.89 19.51
C ILE A 151 16.33 -2.02 18.35
N VAL A 152 17.09 -0.96 18.65
CA VAL A 152 17.65 -0.08 17.63
C VAL A 152 18.63 -0.83 16.72
N ALA A 153 19.55 -1.59 17.30
CA ALA A 153 20.51 -2.40 16.56
C ALA A 153 19.81 -3.43 15.66
N ALA A 154 18.80 -4.14 16.18
CA ALA A 154 18.02 -5.10 15.40
C ALA A 154 17.25 -4.43 14.25
N THR A 155 16.63 -3.27 14.50
CA THR A 155 15.90 -2.52 13.48
C THR A 155 16.85 -2.01 12.39
N LEU A 156 17.99 -1.41 12.76
CA LEU A 156 19.00 -0.93 11.81
C LEU A 156 19.59 -2.07 10.99
N THR A 157 19.84 -3.21 11.61
CA THR A 157 20.33 -4.41 10.92
C THR A 157 19.29 -4.91 9.91
N SER A 158 18.03 -5.03 10.33
CA SER A 158 16.95 -5.51 9.48
C SER A 158 16.70 -4.57 8.30
N THR A 159 16.58 -3.26 8.54
CA THR A 159 16.21 -2.27 7.52
C THR A 159 17.41 -1.75 6.76
N GLY A 160 18.55 -1.50 7.41
CA GLY A 160 19.74 -0.91 6.81
C GLY A 160 20.57 -1.95 6.07
N ILE A 161 20.99 -3.04 6.74
CA ILE A 161 21.87 -4.05 6.16
C ILE A 161 21.09 -5.00 5.25
N PHE A 162 20.03 -5.62 5.76
CA PHE A 162 19.23 -6.58 4.98
C PHE A 162 18.18 -5.92 4.10
N ARG A 163 17.96 -4.61 4.22
CA ARG A 163 16.97 -3.84 3.46
C ARG A 163 15.58 -4.47 3.48
N GLN A 164 15.26 -5.15 4.59
CA GLN A 164 13.97 -5.79 4.78
C GLN A 164 12.94 -4.75 5.22
N ARG A 165 11.74 -4.88 4.66
CA ARG A 165 10.57 -4.11 5.11
C ARG A 165 9.83 -4.93 6.16
N SER A 166 8.90 -4.27 6.87
CA SER A 166 8.07 -5.00 7.82
C SER A 166 7.36 -6.19 7.15
N LEU A 167 7.13 -7.25 7.91
CA LEU A 167 6.45 -8.44 7.39
C LEU A 167 5.08 -8.09 6.78
N HIS A 168 4.34 -7.17 7.40
CA HIS A 168 3.04 -6.70 6.89
C HIS A 168 3.15 -6.04 5.52
N GLN A 169 4.13 -5.17 5.31
CA GLN A 169 4.37 -4.54 4.01
C GLN A 169 4.77 -5.59 2.95
N THR A 170 5.53 -6.60 3.36
CA THR A 170 5.92 -7.69 2.47
C THR A 170 4.71 -8.53 2.04
N ILE A 171 3.81 -8.86 2.97
CA ILE A 171 2.57 -9.59 2.69
C ILE A 171 1.66 -8.76 1.77
N LEU A 172 1.44 -7.48 2.06
CA LEU A 172 0.61 -6.59 1.24
C LEU A 172 1.12 -6.47 -0.20
N ARG A 173 2.43 -6.38 -0.39
CA ARG A 173 3.05 -6.40 -1.72
C ARG A 173 2.80 -7.70 -2.48
N GLN A 174 2.88 -8.84 -1.80
CA GLN A 174 2.61 -10.14 -2.42
C GLN A 174 1.14 -10.28 -2.84
N LEU A 175 0.23 -9.66 -2.10
CA LEU A 175 -1.20 -9.59 -2.45
C LEU A 175 -1.48 -8.53 -3.53
N GLN A 176 -0.46 -7.92 -4.13
CA GLN A 176 -0.58 -6.80 -5.08
C GLN A 176 -1.37 -5.59 -4.53
N ARG A 177 -1.56 -5.54 -3.22
CA ARG A 177 -2.14 -4.39 -2.50
C ARG A 177 -1.00 -3.49 -2.06
N VAL A 178 -0.54 -2.63 -2.97
CA VAL A 178 0.48 -1.61 -2.64
C VAL A 178 -0.21 -0.53 -1.81
N LEU A 179 0.14 -0.46 -0.53
CA LEU A 179 -0.16 0.76 0.24
C LEU A 179 0.77 1.85 -0.29
N PRO A 180 0.24 2.95 -0.80
CA PRO A 180 1.07 4.09 -1.18
C PRO A 180 1.80 4.56 0.08
N SER A 181 3.12 4.45 0.08
CA SER A 181 3.98 4.89 1.20
C SER A 181 4.21 6.40 1.20
N ASP A 182 3.76 7.07 0.15
CA ASP A 182 3.88 8.50 -0.07
C ASP A 182 2.53 9.17 0.26
N PRO A 183 2.50 10.20 1.13
CA PRO A 183 1.28 10.96 1.44
C PRO A 183 0.57 11.49 0.20
N LEU A 184 1.33 11.93 -0.81
CA LEU A 184 0.80 12.36 -2.10
C LEU A 184 0.03 11.23 -2.81
N ASN A 185 0.61 10.03 -2.84
CA ASN A 185 -0.05 8.88 -3.44
C ASN A 185 -1.31 8.45 -2.66
N GLN A 186 -1.29 8.58 -1.32
CA GLN A 186 -2.49 8.33 -0.51
C GLN A 186 -3.60 9.33 -0.85
N LEU A 187 -3.27 10.61 -0.94
CA LEU A 187 -4.21 11.67 -1.31
C LEU A 187 -4.83 11.38 -2.70
N LEU A 188 -4.00 11.07 -3.69
CA LEU A 188 -4.45 10.76 -5.05
C LEU A 188 -5.33 9.50 -5.13
N HIS A 189 -5.07 8.50 -4.28
CA HIS A 189 -5.89 7.29 -4.22
C HIS A 189 -7.23 7.48 -3.48
N SER A 190 -7.25 8.32 -2.44
CA SER A 190 -8.44 8.54 -1.62
C SER A 190 -9.39 9.60 -2.18
N THR A 191 -8.91 10.45 -3.08
CA THR A 191 -9.71 11.52 -3.69
C THR A 191 -10.31 11.04 -5.01
N HIS A 192 -11.62 11.19 -5.15
CA HIS A 192 -12.34 10.89 -6.40
C HIS A 192 -12.22 12.04 -7.39
N VAL A 193 -12.30 11.72 -8.68
CA VAL A 193 -12.24 12.70 -9.78
C VAL A 193 -13.29 13.81 -9.67
N GLY A 194 -14.48 13.49 -9.13
CA GLY A 194 -15.54 14.46 -8.91
C GLY A 194 -15.19 15.62 -7.98
N ALA A 195 -14.13 15.49 -7.14
CA ALA A 195 -13.74 16.53 -6.21
C ALA A 195 -13.01 17.73 -6.87
N ILE A 196 -12.40 17.52 -8.04
CA ILE A 196 -11.57 18.54 -8.71
C ILE A 196 -11.91 18.77 -10.18
N MET A 197 -12.84 17.97 -10.75
CA MET A 197 -13.24 18.14 -12.13
C MET A 197 -13.87 19.53 -12.35
N ASP A 198 -13.59 20.12 -13.49
CA ASP A 198 -14.32 21.30 -13.95
C ASP A 198 -15.59 20.83 -14.65
N SER A 199 -16.75 21.18 -14.08
CA SER A 199 -18.07 20.81 -14.60
C SER A 199 -18.61 21.77 -15.67
N ARG A 200 -17.93 22.90 -15.94
CA ARG A 200 -18.29 23.82 -17.00
C ARG A 200 -17.78 23.34 -18.36
N VAL A 201 -18.23 22.18 -18.74
CA VAL A 201 -17.92 21.55 -20.03
C VAL A 201 -19.20 21.39 -20.85
N VAL A 202 -19.13 21.73 -22.13
CA VAL A 202 -20.24 21.57 -23.07
C VAL A 202 -19.77 20.72 -24.25
N ARG A 203 -20.63 19.82 -24.69
CA ARG A 203 -20.42 19.07 -25.95
C ARG A 203 -20.90 19.90 -27.11
N VAL A 204 -20.02 20.08 -28.09
CA VAL A 204 -20.27 20.96 -29.26
C VAL A 204 -20.06 20.12 -30.51
N PRO A 205 -20.99 20.20 -31.52
CA PRO A 205 -20.77 19.57 -32.80
C PRO A 205 -19.61 20.24 -33.56
N ALA A 206 -18.91 19.49 -34.39
CA ALA A 206 -17.82 20.04 -35.20
C ALA A 206 -18.31 21.13 -36.17
N ALA A 207 -19.49 20.96 -36.75
CA ALA A 207 -20.18 21.98 -37.56
C ALA A 207 -21.21 22.72 -36.69
N LEU A 208 -20.95 23.97 -36.38
CA LEU A 208 -21.78 24.87 -35.58
C LEU A 208 -22.67 25.69 -36.51
N THR A 209 -23.99 25.64 -36.24
CA THR A 209 -24.96 26.54 -36.88
C THR A 209 -25.01 27.87 -36.14
N ALA A 210 -25.52 28.92 -36.81
CA ALA A 210 -25.73 30.22 -36.18
C ALA A 210 -26.58 30.14 -34.90
N GLN A 211 -27.55 29.20 -34.83
CA GLN A 211 -28.44 28.99 -33.69
C GLN A 211 -27.75 28.36 -32.49
N ASP A 212 -26.65 27.60 -32.68
CA ASP A 212 -25.92 26.94 -31.62
C ASP A 212 -24.93 27.88 -30.90
N ARG A 213 -24.64 29.03 -31.48
CA ARG A 213 -23.65 30.00 -30.97
C ARG A 213 -24.15 30.78 -29.77
N GLU A 214 -25.38 31.29 -29.82
CA GLU A 214 -25.93 32.14 -28.76
C GLU A 214 -25.97 31.43 -27.40
N PRO A 215 -26.44 30.16 -27.28
CA PRO A 215 -26.40 29.42 -26.04
C PRO A 215 -24.96 29.14 -25.54
N LEU A 216 -24.01 28.97 -26.47
CA LEU A 216 -22.61 28.73 -26.13
C LEU A 216 -21.94 29.99 -25.53
N LEU A 217 -22.23 31.14 -26.11
CA LEU A 217 -21.77 32.46 -25.63
C LEU A 217 -22.34 32.77 -24.24
N GLU A 218 -23.65 32.52 -24.04
CA GLU A 218 -24.30 32.76 -22.75
C GLU A 218 -23.78 31.85 -21.65
N PHE A 219 -23.56 30.55 -21.94
CA PHE A 219 -23.07 29.57 -20.95
C PHE A 219 -21.61 29.82 -20.56
N ASN A 220 -20.81 30.42 -21.47
CA ASN A 220 -19.37 30.67 -21.24
C ASN A 220 -18.60 29.47 -20.65
N PRO A 221 -18.51 28.36 -21.38
CA PRO A 221 -17.87 27.14 -20.87
C PRO A 221 -16.37 27.32 -20.69
N THR A 222 -15.81 26.62 -19.69
CA THR A 222 -14.35 26.53 -19.56
C THR A 222 -13.78 25.59 -20.62
N TRP A 223 -14.51 24.51 -20.92
CA TRP A 223 -14.10 23.48 -21.86
C TRP A 223 -15.21 23.15 -22.87
N CYS A 224 -14.82 23.00 -24.11
CA CYS A 224 -15.72 22.53 -25.18
C CYS A 224 -15.21 21.21 -25.72
N LEU A 225 -16.03 20.17 -25.61
CA LEU A 225 -15.78 18.85 -26.16
C LEU A 225 -16.32 18.77 -27.56
N VAL A 226 -15.44 18.77 -28.56
CA VAL A 226 -15.84 18.79 -29.99
C VAL A 226 -16.05 17.35 -30.43
N GLY A 227 -17.25 17.07 -30.96
CA GLY A 227 -17.66 15.76 -31.44
C GLY A 227 -18.08 15.78 -32.90
N ARG A 228 -17.86 14.65 -33.61
CA ARG A 228 -18.35 14.40 -34.95
C ARG A 228 -19.01 13.02 -34.99
N ASP A 229 -20.21 12.94 -35.63
CA ASP A 229 -20.95 11.68 -35.80
C ASP A 229 -21.16 10.89 -34.48
N GLY A 230 -21.34 11.62 -33.35
CA GLY A 230 -21.55 11.00 -32.03
C GLY A 230 -20.29 10.50 -31.31
N GLN A 231 -19.11 10.75 -31.88
CA GLN A 231 -17.82 10.48 -31.24
C GLN A 231 -17.14 11.79 -30.82
N ASP A 232 -16.64 11.81 -29.59
CA ASP A 232 -15.84 12.91 -29.06
C ASP A 232 -14.43 12.82 -29.62
N ILE A 233 -13.95 13.88 -30.31
CA ILE A 233 -12.68 13.83 -31.04
C ILE A 233 -11.56 14.51 -30.26
N TYR A 234 -11.79 15.73 -29.75
CA TYR A 234 -10.81 16.52 -29.02
C TYR A 234 -11.48 17.54 -28.11
N LEU A 235 -10.71 18.05 -27.16
CA LEU A 235 -11.12 19.10 -26.24
C LEU A 235 -10.45 20.42 -26.61
N VAL A 236 -11.19 21.52 -26.49
CA VAL A 236 -10.66 22.88 -26.66
C VAL A 236 -11.04 23.75 -25.47
N GLN A 237 -10.23 24.75 -25.19
CA GLN A 237 -10.58 25.75 -24.16
C GLN A 237 -11.74 26.60 -24.66
N GLY A 238 -12.74 26.82 -23.81
CA GLY A 238 -13.89 27.63 -24.17
C GLY A 238 -13.51 29.05 -24.56
N GLN A 239 -12.56 29.67 -23.87
CA GLN A 239 -12.10 31.02 -24.20
C GLN A 239 -11.48 31.12 -25.59
N ASP A 240 -10.68 30.12 -26.01
CA ASP A 240 -10.06 30.12 -27.33
C ASP A 240 -11.13 29.95 -28.43
N LEU A 241 -12.09 29.05 -28.18
CA LEU A 241 -13.19 28.83 -29.11
C LEU A 241 -14.09 30.07 -29.26
N LEU A 242 -14.46 30.70 -28.12
CA LEU A 242 -15.30 31.90 -28.13
C LEU A 242 -14.58 33.08 -28.82
N ALA A 243 -13.28 33.29 -28.55
CA ALA A 243 -12.48 34.32 -29.20
C ALA A 243 -12.29 34.07 -30.70
N TRP A 244 -12.32 32.81 -31.15
CA TRP A 244 -12.31 32.49 -32.58
C TRP A 244 -13.66 32.73 -33.22
N LEU A 245 -14.77 32.34 -32.56
CA LEU A 245 -16.14 32.56 -33.02
C LEU A 245 -16.48 34.03 -33.15
N ASP A 246 -16.00 34.89 -32.29
CA ASP A 246 -16.21 36.33 -32.32
C ASP A 246 -15.62 37.00 -33.59
N LYS A 247 -14.67 36.36 -34.25
CA LYS A 247 -14.07 36.82 -35.51
C LYS A 247 -14.79 36.31 -36.78
N GLN A 248 -15.76 35.42 -36.62
CA GLN A 248 -16.51 34.84 -37.73
C GLN A 248 -17.81 35.63 -37.97
N ASP A 249 -18.35 35.52 -39.18
CA ASP A 249 -19.63 36.10 -39.51
C ASP A 249 -20.73 35.49 -38.58
N PRO A 250 -21.51 36.29 -37.84
CA PRO A 250 -22.53 35.80 -36.92
C PRO A 250 -23.57 34.87 -37.55
N ASP A 251 -23.92 35.12 -38.79
CA ASP A 251 -24.98 34.39 -39.52
C ASP A 251 -24.48 33.19 -40.33
N ALA A 252 -23.16 32.96 -40.37
CA ALA A 252 -22.58 31.88 -41.18
C ALA A 252 -22.42 30.60 -40.34
N ASP A 253 -22.68 29.44 -40.92
CA ASP A 253 -22.30 28.15 -40.35
C ASP A 253 -20.76 28.00 -40.38
N VAL A 254 -20.17 27.49 -39.30
CA VAL A 254 -18.71 27.33 -39.19
C VAL A 254 -18.33 25.92 -38.80
N ASP A 255 -17.22 25.45 -39.35
CA ASP A 255 -16.61 24.16 -38.94
C ASP A 255 -15.46 24.45 -37.98
N ILE A 256 -15.60 24.00 -36.70
CA ILE A 256 -14.57 24.17 -35.68
C ILE A 256 -13.30 23.43 -36.04
N THR A 257 -13.35 22.41 -36.92
CA THR A 257 -12.15 21.69 -37.35
C THR A 257 -11.20 22.53 -38.19
N GLU A 258 -11.68 23.67 -38.76
CA GLU A 258 -10.84 24.63 -39.49
C GLU A 258 -10.21 25.70 -38.58
N ALA A 259 -10.64 25.75 -37.30
CA ALA A 259 -10.13 26.73 -36.36
C ALA A 259 -8.66 26.44 -35.96
N ASP A 260 -7.81 27.48 -36.01
CA ASP A 260 -6.44 27.44 -35.52
C ASP A 260 -6.42 27.67 -34.00
N ILE A 261 -6.97 26.70 -33.25
CA ILE A 261 -7.03 26.69 -31.79
C ILE A 261 -6.37 25.44 -31.27
N ARG A 262 -5.81 25.53 -30.04
CA ARG A 262 -5.15 24.38 -29.38
C ARG A 262 -6.15 23.28 -29.12
N ARG A 263 -5.84 22.08 -29.62
CA ARG A 263 -6.61 20.86 -29.42
C ARG A 263 -5.92 19.99 -28.40
N TRP A 264 -6.71 19.54 -27.40
CA TRP A 264 -6.23 18.69 -26.33
C TRP A 264 -6.66 17.25 -26.60
N THR A 265 -5.69 16.35 -26.50
CA THR A 265 -5.99 14.91 -26.61
C THR A 265 -6.65 14.45 -25.30
N LEU A 266 -7.66 13.62 -25.43
CA LEU A 266 -8.50 13.20 -24.30
C LEU A 266 -8.55 11.67 -24.14
N THR A 267 -8.87 11.24 -22.92
CA THR A 267 -9.26 9.87 -22.58
C THR A 267 -10.39 9.92 -21.56
N ASP A 268 -11.03 8.79 -21.32
CA ASP A 268 -12.21 8.69 -20.47
C ASP A 268 -11.89 8.02 -19.13
N VAL A 269 -12.57 8.50 -18.06
CA VAL A 269 -12.61 7.83 -16.77
C VAL A 269 -14.03 7.84 -16.20
N PRO A 270 -14.43 6.81 -15.45
CA PRO A 270 -15.72 6.83 -14.76
C PRO A 270 -15.71 7.83 -13.60
N LEU A 271 -16.89 8.36 -13.25
CA LEU A 271 -17.08 9.33 -12.16
C LEU A 271 -16.55 8.83 -10.81
N GLN A 272 -16.52 7.51 -10.59
CA GLN A 272 -16.00 6.88 -9.36
C GLN A 272 -14.48 6.66 -9.37
N ALA A 273 -13.79 7.04 -10.44
CA ALA A 273 -12.35 6.89 -10.53
C ALA A 273 -11.62 7.75 -9.48
N SER A 274 -10.46 7.29 -9.02
CA SER A 274 -9.58 8.10 -8.19
C SER A 274 -8.73 9.04 -9.04
N LEU A 275 -8.20 10.10 -8.41
CA LEU A 275 -7.26 11.01 -9.07
C LEU A 275 -6.00 10.28 -9.54
N ARG A 276 -5.59 9.22 -8.85
CA ARG A 276 -4.47 8.37 -9.27
C ARG A 276 -4.75 7.71 -10.60
N GLN A 277 -5.95 7.15 -10.81
CA GLN A 277 -6.34 6.55 -12.08
C GLN A 277 -6.37 7.58 -13.21
N ALA A 278 -6.89 8.78 -12.95
CA ALA A 278 -6.88 9.86 -13.92
C ALA A 278 -5.45 10.26 -14.31
N MET A 279 -4.55 10.41 -13.34
CA MET A 279 -3.14 10.73 -13.55
C MET A 279 -2.38 9.63 -14.31
N ASP A 280 -2.62 8.35 -14.00
CA ASP A 280 -2.03 7.21 -14.70
C ASP A 280 -2.48 7.15 -16.17
N ASN A 281 -3.72 7.55 -16.48
CA ASN A 281 -4.22 7.63 -17.84
C ASN A 281 -3.57 8.78 -18.61
N ILE A 282 -3.40 9.95 -17.99
CA ILE A 282 -2.66 11.07 -18.58
C ILE A 282 -1.19 10.70 -18.85
N GLY A 283 -0.58 9.90 -17.98
CA GLY A 283 0.85 9.55 -18.09
C GLY A 283 1.18 8.42 -19.07
N LYS A 284 0.21 7.55 -19.41
CA LYS A 284 0.44 6.37 -20.27
C LYS A 284 0.28 6.61 -21.76
N GLN A 285 -0.45 7.63 -22.12
CA GLN A 285 -0.72 8.01 -23.51
C GLN A 285 -0.37 9.50 -23.60
N THR A 286 -0.03 10.00 -24.78
CA THR A 286 0.16 11.44 -25.04
C THR A 286 -1.12 12.24 -24.81
N VAL A 287 -1.83 11.94 -23.73
CA VAL A 287 -3.13 12.49 -23.36
C VAL A 287 -2.91 13.67 -22.40
N GLU A 288 -3.56 14.79 -22.68
CA GLU A 288 -3.43 16.02 -21.92
C GLU A 288 -4.59 16.25 -20.95
N ALA A 289 -5.76 15.67 -21.24
CA ALA A 289 -6.97 15.83 -20.43
C ALA A 289 -7.76 14.53 -20.30
N VAL A 290 -8.55 14.44 -19.24
CA VAL A 290 -9.42 13.29 -18.94
C VAL A 290 -10.85 13.77 -18.82
N CYS A 291 -11.75 13.18 -19.61
CA CYS A 291 -13.18 13.41 -19.50
C CYS A 291 -13.81 12.44 -18.51
N VAL A 292 -14.64 12.97 -17.62
CA VAL A 292 -15.32 12.21 -16.57
C VAL A 292 -16.73 11.87 -17.02
N TYR A 293 -17.01 10.58 -17.15
CA TYR A 293 -18.30 10.08 -17.61
C TYR A 293 -19.00 9.22 -16.57
N GLU A 294 -20.33 9.26 -16.62
CA GLU A 294 -21.19 8.31 -15.92
C GLU A 294 -21.95 7.46 -16.95
N ARG A 295 -21.82 6.14 -16.85
CA ARG A 295 -22.62 5.22 -17.64
C ARG A 295 -24.00 5.06 -17.02
N SER A 296 -25.02 5.68 -17.62
CA SER A 296 -26.40 5.43 -17.21
C SER A 296 -26.90 4.10 -17.76
N ARG A 297 -27.67 3.37 -16.94
CA ARG A 297 -28.32 2.12 -17.39
C ARG A 297 -29.42 2.35 -18.43
N SER A 298 -29.90 3.59 -18.58
CA SER A 298 -31.05 3.95 -19.40
C SER A 298 -30.70 4.73 -20.67
N SER A 299 -29.47 5.22 -20.86
CA SER A 299 -29.07 5.98 -22.04
C SER A 299 -27.95 5.29 -22.83
N THR A 300 -28.04 5.34 -24.14
CA THR A 300 -27.03 4.78 -25.06
C THR A 300 -25.74 5.58 -25.06
N GLN A 301 -25.77 6.85 -24.64
CA GLN A 301 -24.60 7.72 -24.56
C GLN A 301 -24.24 8.00 -23.11
N PRO A 302 -22.94 7.97 -22.75
CA PRO A 302 -22.49 8.31 -21.41
C PRO A 302 -22.69 9.80 -21.12
N ILE A 303 -23.11 10.11 -19.89
CA ILE A 303 -23.31 11.49 -19.42
C ILE A 303 -21.95 12.07 -19.08
N LEU A 304 -21.59 13.19 -19.70
CA LEU A 304 -20.36 13.94 -19.41
C LEU A 304 -20.57 14.80 -18.16
N HIS A 305 -19.76 14.60 -17.14
CA HIS A 305 -19.83 15.35 -15.88
C HIS A 305 -18.78 16.47 -15.78
N GLY A 306 -17.63 16.30 -16.38
CA GLY A 306 -16.57 17.30 -16.30
C GLY A 306 -15.28 16.86 -16.96
N VAL A 307 -14.28 17.72 -16.84
CA VAL A 307 -12.92 17.53 -17.38
C VAL A 307 -11.88 17.73 -16.28
N ILE A 308 -10.83 16.93 -16.34
CA ILE A 308 -9.66 17.05 -15.45
C ILE A 308 -8.43 17.18 -16.34
N THR A 309 -7.60 18.17 -16.08
CA THR A 309 -6.29 18.33 -16.70
C THR A 309 -5.19 17.96 -15.72
N ARG A 310 -3.99 17.72 -16.24
CA ARG A 310 -2.81 17.50 -15.40
C ARG A 310 -2.57 18.68 -14.44
N GLU A 311 -2.73 19.91 -14.95
CA GLU A 311 -2.57 21.13 -14.17
C GLU A 311 -3.54 21.20 -12.98
N SER A 312 -4.82 20.80 -13.18
CA SER A 312 -5.80 20.78 -12.09
C SER A 312 -5.44 19.80 -11.00
N ILE A 313 -4.86 18.64 -11.35
CA ILE A 313 -4.37 17.66 -10.36
C ILE A 313 -3.16 18.22 -9.60
N GLU A 314 -2.19 18.79 -10.31
CA GLU A 314 -0.98 19.38 -9.71
C GLU A 314 -1.34 20.54 -8.77
N LYS A 315 -2.23 21.43 -9.17
CA LYS A 315 -2.72 22.55 -8.36
C LYS A 315 -3.45 22.06 -7.09
N PHE A 316 -4.28 21.05 -7.21
CA PHE A 316 -4.94 20.45 -6.06
C PHE A 316 -3.95 19.81 -5.09
N THR A 317 -2.96 19.08 -5.60
CA THR A 317 -1.95 18.42 -4.76
C THR A 317 -1.08 19.44 -4.03
N LEU A 318 -0.66 20.51 -4.70
CA LEU A 318 0.11 21.61 -4.08
C LEU A 318 -0.67 22.37 -3.00
N SER A 319 -1.99 22.45 -3.13
CA SER A 319 -2.84 23.13 -2.13
C SER A 319 -3.09 22.32 -0.86
N ARG A 320 -2.74 21.01 -0.86
CA ARG A 320 -2.99 20.07 0.24
C ARG A 320 -1.72 19.54 0.92
N LEU A 321 -0.56 19.85 0.36
CA LEU A 321 0.77 19.64 0.95
C LEU A 321 1.20 20.87 1.74
#